data_5e05e1b32b4420dbb0651ffb19e9a8d3
#
_entry.id   5e05e1b32b4420dbb0651ffb19e9a8d3
#
_cell.length_a   1.000
_cell.length_b   1.000
_cell.length_c   1.000
_cell.angle_alpha   90.00
_cell.angle_beta   90.00
_cell.angle_gamma   90.00
#
_symmetry.space_group_name_H-M   'P 1'
#
loop_
_entity.id
_entity.type
_entity.pdbx_description
1 polymer ?
#
loop_
_entity_poly.entity_id
_entity_poly.type
_entity_poly.pdbx_seq_one_letter_code
_entity_poly.pdbx_strand_id
1 'polypeptide(L)'
;YMMNPIFWPVSFDDFKANLNFHTIEDEKLKISDLINIKTKPHGHPNGALSFRVEINDKTFTYITDCEHPESHLNKQLIDLAQNSDILIHDAHFTGSDLLNHKGWGHSSWEQAVKMAKKTNSKELILFHHNPLYNDKQLSHIESTAQQVFEKTISAKQGLVIYL
;
A
#
# COMPACT_ATOMS: atom_id res chain seq x y z
N TYR A 1 -8.15 5.93 21.39
CA TYR A 1 -6.98 6.29 22.23
C TYR A 1 -6.36 7.61 21.82
N MET A 2 -6.18 7.91 20.51
CA MET A 2 -5.52 9.13 20.01
C MET A 2 -6.21 10.43 20.43
N MET A 3 -7.54 10.42 20.54
CA MET A 3 -8.36 11.58 20.98
C MET A 3 -8.62 11.58 22.50
N ASN A 4 -7.79 10.89 23.28
CA ASN A 4 -7.89 10.95 24.73
C ASN A 4 -7.50 12.37 25.21
N PRO A 5 -8.26 13.03 26.08
CA PRO A 5 -7.97 14.39 26.55
C PRO A 5 -6.60 14.57 27.21
N ILE A 6 -5.96 13.48 27.67
CA ILE A 6 -4.60 13.52 28.20
C ILE A 6 -3.57 13.84 27.09
N PHE A 7 -3.83 13.41 25.84
CA PHE A 7 -2.91 13.58 24.73
C PHE A 7 -3.37 14.64 23.74
N TRP A 8 -4.69 14.90 23.68
CA TRP A 8 -5.29 15.79 22.71
C TRP A 8 -6.43 16.60 23.33
N PRO A 9 -6.34 17.94 23.40
CA PRO A 9 -7.32 18.75 24.13
C PRO A 9 -8.63 19.01 23.40
N VAL A 10 -8.82 18.41 22.21
CA VAL A 10 -10.01 18.60 21.35
C VAL A 10 -10.73 17.27 21.22
N SER A 11 -12.05 17.26 21.42
CA SER A 11 -12.90 16.09 21.20
C SER A 11 -13.45 16.03 19.77
N PHE A 12 -14.03 14.90 19.39
CA PHE A 12 -14.73 14.79 18.11
C PHE A 12 -15.93 15.75 17.99
N ASP A 13 -16.53 16.13 19.11
CA ASP A 13 -17.68 17.03 19.16
C ASP A 13 -17.28 18.49 18.82
N ASP A 14 -15.99 18.82 18.93
CA ASP A 14 -15.45 20.14 18.58
C ASP A 14 -15.23 20.31 17.08
N PHE A 15 -15.32 19.24 16.29
CA PHE A 15 -15.13 19.30 14.84
C PHE A 15 -16.34 19.91 14.14
N LYS A 16 -16.08 20.83 13.20
CA LYS A 16 -17.14 21.44 12.37
C LYS A 16 -17.64 20.51 11.26
N ALA A 17 -16.95 19.40 11.02
CA ALA A 17 -17.32 18.40 10.03
C ALA A 17 -18.29 17.38 10.61
N ASN A 18 -19.20 16.86 9.80
CA ASN A 18 -20.00 15.68 10.15
C ASN A 18 -19.11 14.44 10.04
N LEU A 19 -18.87 13.78 11.17
CA LEU A 19 -18.08 12.56 11.25
C LEU A 19 -18.98 11.34 11.32
N ASN A 20 -18.86 10.46 10.34
CA ASN A 20 -19.55 9.17 10.33
C ASN A 20 -18.50 8.06 10.39
N PHE A 21 -18.57 7.24 11.43
CA PHE A 21 -17.66 6.10 11.63
C PHE A 21 -18.32 4.82 11.12
N HIS A 22 -17.61 4.11 10.25
CA HIS A 22 -18.03 2.83 9.73
C HIS A 22 -16.99 1.77 10.04
N THR A 23 -17.42 0.64 10.57
CA THR A 23 -16.56 -0.55 10.67
C THR A 23 -16.70 -1.34 9.37
N ILE A 24 -15.59 -1.72 8.75
CA ILE A 24 -15.62 -2.57 7.57
C ILE A 24 -15.69 -4.01 8.05
N GLU A 25 -16.90 -4.56 8.12
CA GLU A 25 -17.18 -5.94 8.51
C GLU A 25 -17.16 -6.87 7.29
N ASP A 26 -17.67 -6.38 6.17
CA ASP A 26 -17.70 -7.11 4.89
C ASP A 26 -16.59 -6.56 3.99
N GLU A 27 -15.65 -7.28 3.60
CA GLU A 27 -14.52 -6.93 2.73
C GLU A 27 -14.82 -5.96 1.55
N LYS A 28 -15.99 -5.33 1.54
CA LYS A 28 -16.49 -4.39 0.53
C LYS A 28 -17.20 -3.21 1.18
N LEU A 29 -16.90 -2.02 0.70
CA LEU A 29 -17.57 -0.79 1.10
C LEU A 29 -17.94 0.00 -0.16
N LYS A 30 -19.21 0.29 -0.34
CA LYS A 30 -19.69 1.20 -1.40
C LYS A 30 -19.80 2.62 -0.82
N ILE A 31 -18.96 3.52 -1.29
CA ILE A 31 -18.98 4.93 -0.86
C ILE A 31 -20.04 5.70 -1.65
N SER A 32 -20.17 5.41 -2.93
CA SER A 32 -21.17 6.00 -3.83
C SER A 32 -21.41 5.05 -5.01
N ASP A 33 -22.27 5.46 -5.95
CA ASP A 33 -22.47 4.68 -7.19
C ASP A 33 -21.20 4.61 -8.07
N LEU A 34 -20.27 5.56 -7.86
CA LEU A 34 -19.04 5.68 -8.65
C LEU A 34 -17.82 5.07 -7.96
N ILE A 35 -17.86 4.86 -6.61
CA ILE A 35 -16.70 4.47 -5.81
C ILE A 35 -17.02 3.21 -5.02
N ASN A 36 -16.31 2.14 -5.34
CA ASN A 36 -16.33 0.88 -4.62
C ASN A 36 -14.95 0.59 -4.01
N ILE A 37 -14.93 0.12 -2.78
CA ILE A 37 -13.71 -0.28 -2.09
C ILE A 37 -13.82 -1.76 -1.70
N LYS A 38 -12.77 -2.51 -1.97
CA LYS A 38 -12.58 -3.88 -1.48
C LYS A 38 -11.37 -3.89 -0.56
N THR A 39 -11.42 -4.66 0.52
CA THR A 39 -10.34 -4.77 1.48
C THR A 39 -9.90 -6.23 1.67
N LYS A 40 -8.66 -6.42 2.07
CA LYS A 40 -8.14 -7.72 2.51
C LYS A 40 -7.16 -7.51 3.67
N PRO A 41 -7.30 -8.29 4.74
CA PRO A 41 -6.29 -8.34 5.79
C PRO A 41 -5.02 -9.04 5.29
N HIS A 42 -3.89 -8.65 5.86
CA HIS A 42 -2.60 -9.26 5.54
C HIS A 42 -1.62 -9.25 6.73
N GLY A 43 -0.45 -9.87 6.51
CA GLY A 43 0.58 -10.03 7.54
C GLY A 43 1.22 -8.69 7.92
N HIS A 44 1.06 -8.32 9.18
CA HIS A 44 1.74 -7.26 9.89
C HIS A 44 1.60 -7.53 11.39
N PRO A 45 2.57 -7.18 12.28
CA PRO A 45 2.54 -7.51 13.71
C PRO A 45 1.23 -7.15 14.43
N ASN A 46 0.62 -6.01 14.09
CA ASN A 46 -0.64 -5.56 14.69
C ASN A 46 -1.85 -5.70 13.74
N GLY A 47 -1.70 -6.44 12.65
CA GLY A 47 -2.68 -6.50 11.57
C GLY A 47 -2.69 -5.24 10.72
N ALA A 48 -2.96 -5.41 9.42
CA ALA A 48 -3.13 -4.32 8.47
C ALA A 48 -4.15 -4.71 7.40
N LEU A 49 -4.67 -3.71 6.68
CA LEU A 49 -5.61 -3.88 5.60
C LEU A 49 -5.04 -3.31 4.30
N SER A 50 -5.18 -4.05 3.23
CA SER A 50 -4.99 -3.55 1.87
C SER A 50 -6.32 -3.15 1.27
N PHE A 51 -6.27 -2.18 0.36
CA PHE A 51 -7.45 -1.58 -0.26
C PHE A 51 -7.34 -1.66 -1.78
N ARG A 52 -8.42 -2.07 -2.41
CA ARG A 52 -8.66 -1.88 -3.84
C ARG A 52 -9.77 -0.87 -4.00
N VAL A 53 -9.50 0.22 -4.68
CA VAL A 53 -10.47 1.29 -4.95
C VAL A 53 -10.78 1.28 -6.43
N GLU A 54 -12.06 1.15 -6.75
CA GLU A 54 -12.60 1.18 -8.11
C GLU A 54 -13.41 2.49 -8.25
N ILE A 55 -13.00 3.35 -9.20
CA ILE A 55 -13.63 4.64 -9.49
C ILE A 55 -13.93 4.66 -10.99
N ASN A 56 -15.21 4.60 -11.35
CA ASN A 56 -15.64 4.43 -12.75
C ASN A 56 -14.96 3.19 -13.38
N ASP A 57 -14.15 3.41 -14.41
CA ASP A 57 -13.40 2.39 -15.15
C ASP A 57 -11.95 2.26 -14.67
N LYS A 58 -11.55 3.00 -13.65
CA LYS A 58 -10.20 3.04 -13.09
C LYS A 58 -10.09 2.32 -11.77
N THR A 59 -8.91 1.75 -11.55
CA THR A 59 -8.64 0.96 -10.35
C THR A 59 -7.26 1.27 -9.81
N PHE A 60 -7.17 1.55 -8.52
CA PHE A 60 -5.89 1.48 -7.84
C PHE A 60 -5.96 0.54 -6.63
N THR A 61 -4.84 -0.13 -6.35
CA THR A 61 -4.71 -1.00 -5.18
C THR A 61 -3.57 -0.48 -4.30
N TYR A 62 -3.85 -0.38 -3.00
CA TYR A 62 -2.94 0.11 -1.98
C TYR A 62 -2.59 -1.03 -1.01
N ILE A 63 -1.33 -1.43 -1.01
CA ILE A 63 -0.79 -2.55 -0.22
C ILE A 63 0.45 -2.02 0.50
N THR A 64 0.29 -1.56 1.72
CA THR A 64 1.40 -1.08 2.55
C THR A 64 1.38 -1.76 3.91
N ASP A 65 2.48 -1.68 4.64
CA ASP A 65 2.64 -2.40 5.91
C ASP A 65 2.36 -3.90 5.72
N CYS A 66 2.96 -4.46 4.68
CA CYS A 66 2.66 -5.79 4.20
C CYS A 66 3.91 -6.67 4.18
N GLU A 67 3.87 -7.76 4.91
CA GLU A 67 4.86 -8.82 4.83
C GLU A 67 4.27 -10.04 4.09
N HIS A 68 4.94 -10.47 3.04
CA HIS A 68 4.58 -11.68 2.32
C HIS A 68 5.11 -12.92 3.05
N PRO A 69 4.43 -14.10 2.91
CA PRO A 69 5.00 -15.37 3.32
C PRO A 69 6.39 -15.61 2.68
N GLU A 70 7.26 -16.30 3.39
CA GLU A 70 8.67 -16.42 3.03
C GLU A 70 8.93 -16.94 1.60
N SER A 71 8.13 -17.90 1.13
CA SER A 71 8.36 -18.57 -0.14
C SER A 71 7.51 -18.05 -1.32
N HIS A 72 6.51 -17.20 -1.05
CA HIS A 72 5.56 -16.79 -2.09
C HIS A 72 4.88 -15.45 -1.76
N LEU A 73 4.29 -14.82 -2.75
CA LEU A 73 3.42 -13.66 -2.54
C LEU A 73 2.07 -14.10 -1.94
N ASN A 74 1.51 -13.26 -1.07
CA ASN A 74 0.20 -13.51 -0.47
C ASN A 74 -0.88 -13.59 -1.57
N LYS A 75 -1.57 -14.75 -1.64
CA LYS A 75 -2.58 -15.02 -2.67
C LYS A 75 -3.76 -14.05 -2.61
N GLN A 76 -4.23 -13.72 -1.41
CA GLN A 76 -5.36 -12.79 -1.25
C GLN A 76 -5.03 -11.40 -1.79
N LEU A 77 -3.77 -10.96 -1.63
CA LEU A 77 -3.31 -9.68 -2.17
C LEU A 77 -3.10 -9.74 -3.68
N ILE A 78 -2.66 -10.87 -4.22
CA ILE A 78 -2.63 -11.09 -5.68
C ILE A 78 -4.04 -10.95 -6.24
N ASP A 79 -5.03 -11.62 -5.65
CA ASP A 79 -6.42 -11.59 -6.11
C ASP A 79 -7.00 -10.16 -6.00
N LEU A 80 -6.68 -9.44 -4.93
CA LEU A 80 -7.10 -8.04 -4.73
C LEU A 80 -6.52 -7.10 -5.79
N ALA A 81 -5.25 -7.26 -6.14
CA ALA A 81 -4.51 -6.35 -7.02
C ALA A 81 -4.63 -6.67 -8.52
N GLN A 82 -5.40 -7.70 -8.90
CA GLN A 82 -5.53 -8.10 -10.31
C GLN A 82 -5.96 -6.94 -11.21
N ASN A 83 -5.20 -6.73 -12.31
CA ASN A 83 -5.46 -5.74 -13.36
C ASN A 83 -5.65 -4.31 -12.81
N SER A 84 -4.92 -3.92 -11.77
CA SER A 84 -4.94 -2.54 -11.28
C SER A 84 -4.32 -1.60 -12.30
N ASP A 85 -4.92 -0.43 -12.51
CA ASP A 85 -4.26 0.65 -13.28
C ASP A 85 -3.02 1.12 -12.53
N ILE A 86 -3.11 1.29 -11.21
CA ILE A 86 -1.99 1.61 -10.35
C ILE A 86 -1.95 0.61 -9.18
N LEU A 87 -0.78 0.02 -8.95
CA LEU A 87 -0.46 -0.72 -7.74
C LEU A 87 0.50 0.12 -6.88
N ILE A 88 0.06 0.52 -5.70
CA ILE A 88 0.89 1.15 -4.66
C ILE A 88 1.27 0.05 -3.68
N HIS A 89 2.56 -0.23 -3.55
CA HIS A 89 3.03 -1.37 -2.78
C HIS A 89 4.15 -1.00 -1.82
N ASP A 90 4.15 -1.64 -0.65
CA ASP A 90 5.25 -1.59 0.33
C ASP A 90 6.58 -1.95 -0.36
N ALA A 91 7.58 -1.12 -0.16
CA ALA A 91 8.93 -1.29 -0.67
C ALA A 91 9.96 -0.82 0.36
N HIS A 92 9.73 -1.21 1.61
CA HIS A 92 10.51 -0.76 2.76
C HIS A 92 11.96 -1.20 2.65
N PHE A 93 12.20 -2.41 2.21
CA PHE A 93 13.51 -3.02 2.18
C PHE A 93 14.03 -3.32 0.77
N THR A 94 15.35 -3.52 0.67
CA THR A 94 15.94 -4.35 -0.38
C THR A 94 15.75 -5.82 -0.02
N GLY A 95 15.85 -6.72 -1.00
CA GLY A 95 15.76 -8.16 -0.73
C GLY A 95 16.79 -8.66 0.29
N SER A 96 18.00 -8.07 0.30
CA SER A 96 19.05 -8.39 1.29
C SER A 96 18.69 -7.92 2.70
N ASP A 97 18.13 -6.70 2.81
CA ASP A 97 17.78 -6.15 4.12
C ASP A 97 16.55 -6.87 4.71
N LEU A 98 15.60 -7.27 3.88
CA LEU A 98 14.42 -8.03 4.29
C LEU A 98 14.78 -9.33 5.02
N LEU A 99 15.86 -10.00 4.63
CA LEU A 99 16.29 -11.24 5.27
C LEU A 99 16.57 -11.07 6.78
N ASN A 100 17.02 -9.89 7.18
CA ASN A 100 17.33 -9.55 8.58
C ASN A 100 16.15 -8.92 9.33
N HIS A 101 15.02 -8.67 8.66
CA HIS A 101 13.87 -7.96 9.20
C HIS A 101 12.56 -8.74 9.07
N LYS A 102 12.65 -10.08 9.05
CA LYS A 102 11.47 -10.96 9.03
C LYS A 102 10.60 -10.72 10.26
N GLY A 103 9.30 -10.68 10.09
CA GLY A 103 8.33 -10.42 11.14
C GLY A 103 8.12 -8.93 11.44
N TRP A 104 8.75 -8.02 10.68
CA TRP A 104 8.57 -6.58 10.85
C TRP A 104 7.33 -6.04 10.12
N GLY A 105 6.72 -6.85 9.27
CA GLY A 105 5.48 -6.49 8.58
C GLY A 105 5.67 -5.76 7.26
N HIS A 106 6.86 -5.85 6.64
CA HIS A 106 7.19 -5.12 5.42
C HIS A 106 7.68 -6.00 4.28
N SER A 107 7.66 -5.42 3.08
CA SER A 107 8.12 -6.07 1.85
C SER A 107 9.37 -5.42 1.29
N SER A 108 10.02 -6.12 0.36
CA SER A 108 11.07 -5.54 -0.46
C SER A 108 10.53 -4.98 -1.78
N TRP A 109 11.28 -4.05 -2.40
CA TRP A 109 10.95 -3.52 -3.71
C TRP A 109 10.90 -4.62 -4.79
N GLU A 110 11.72 -5.68 -4.67
CA GLU A 110 11.69 -6.82 -5.58
C GLU A 110 10.38 -7.61 -5.46
N GLN A 111 9.84 -7.72 -4.24
CA GLN A 111 8.52 -8.33 -4.03
C GLN A 111 7.41 -7.46 -4.61
N ALA A 112 7.52 -6.13 -4.50
CA ALA A 112 6.58 -5.19 -5.12
C ALA A 112 6.56 -5.33 -6.64
N VAL A 113 7.74 -5.38 -7.29
CA VAL A 113 7.86 -5.62 -8.75
C VAL A 113 7.27 -6.98 -9.14
N LYS A 114 7.57 -8.03 -8.37
CA LYS A 114 7.02 -9.37 -8.60
C LYS A 114 5.49 -9.37 -8.48
N MET A 115 4.95 -8.62 -7.52
CA MET A 115 3.51 -8.44 -7.33
C MET A 115 2.90 -7.75 -8.55
N ALA A 116 3.44 -6.62 -9.00
CA ALA A 116 2.95 -5.87 -10.16
C ALA A 116 2.89 -6.74 -11.43
N LYS A 117 3.94 -7.51 -11.69
CA LYS A 117 3.97 -8.47 -12.82
C LYS A 117 2.93 -9.59 -12.67
N LYS A 118 2.80 -10.15 -11.47
CA LYS A 118 1.87 -11.26 -11.20
C LYS A 118 0.42 -10.85 -11.30
N THR A 119 0.10 -9.60 -10.98
CA THR A 119 -1.26 -9.05 -10.99
C THR A 119 -1.61 -8.35 -12.30
N ASN A 120 -0.69 -8.32 -13.27
CA ASN A 120 -0.87 -7.57 -14.53
C ASN A 120 -1.26 -6.10 -14.25
N SER A 121 -0.66 -5.50 -13.23
CA SER A 121 -0.86 -4.07 -12.94
C SER A 121 -0.20 -3.22 -14.01
N LYS A 122 -0.77 -2.06 -14.37
CA LYS A 122 -0.24 -1.22 -15.44
C LYS A 122 0.93 -0.36 -14.99
N GLU A 123 0.87 0.14 -13.76
CA GLU A 123 1.92 0.97 -13.12
C GLU A 123 2.16 0.52 -11.69
N LEU A 124 3.40 0.64 -11.23
CA LEU A 124 3.82 0.32 -9.87
C LEU A 124 4.36 1.57 -9.17
N ILE A 125 3.83 1.85 -7.99
CA ILE A 125 4.37 2.87 -7.09
C ILE A 125 5.00 2.17 -5.89
N LEU A 126 6.33 2.28 -5.79
CA LEU A 126 7.07 1.85 -4.62
C LEU A 126 6.80 2.85 -3.48
N PHE A 127 6.26 2.37 -2.39
CA PHE A 127 5.82 3.19 -1.27
C PHE A 127 6.39 2.70 0.06
N HIS A 128 6.18 3.45 1.13
CA HIS A 128 6.59 3.09 2.49
C HIS A 128 8.09 2.82 2.63
N HIS A 129 8.91 3.68 2.01
CA HIS A 129 10.36 3.55 1.99
C HIS A 129 10.97 3.55 3.39
N ASN A 130 12.02 2.77 3.58
CA ASN A 130 12.80 2.75 4.82
C ASN A 130 13.40 4.15 5.09
N PRO A 131 13.14 4.76 6.26
CA PRO A 131 13.66 6.09 6.60
C PRO A 131 15.18 6.18 6.68
N LEU A 132 15.87 5.04 6.72
CA LEU A 132 17.34 4.98 6.69
C LEU A 132 17.90 5.06 5.27
N TYR A 133 17.07 4.94 4.23
CA TYR A 133 17.51 5.08 2.85
C TYR A 133 17.49 6.57 2.44
N ASN A 134 18.59 7.01 1.87
CA ASN A 134 18.68 8.36 1.31
C ASN A 134 18.15 8.41 -0.15
N ASP A 135 17.96 9.62 -0.67
CA ASP A 135 17.40 9.84 -2.02
C ASP A 135 18.21 9.15 -3.12
N LYS A 136 19.53 9.06 -2.97
CA LYS A 136 20.40 8.37 -3.95
C LYS A 136 20.13 6.87 -3.98
N GLN A 137 19.93 6.26 -2.81
CA GLN A 137 19.57 4.84 -2.71
C GLN A 137 18.17 4.59 -3.28
N LEU A 138 17.19 5.45 -2.98
CA LEU A 138 15.84 5.35 -3.52
C LEU A 138 15.82 5.52 -5.05
N SER A 139 16.60 6.46 -5.59
CA SER A 139 16.75 6.63 -7.05
C SER A 139 17.40 5.41 -7.71
N HIS A 140 18.35 4.76 -7.03
CA HIS A 140 18.96 3.53 -7.52
C HIS A 140 17.95 2.36 -7.51
N ILE A 141 17.15 2.22 -6.43
CA ILE A 141 16.09 1.23 -6.34
C ILE A 141 15.09 1.43 -7.49
N GLU A 142 14.61 2.66 -7.71
CA GLU A 142 13.69 2.99 -8.79
C GLU A 142 14.27 2.60 -10.16
N SER A 143 15.48 3.04 -10.47
CA SER A 143 16.11 2.74 -11.76
C SER A 143 16.35 1.24 -11.98
N THR A 144 16.64 0.49 -10.91
CA THR A 144 16.80 -0.96 -10.97
C THR A 144 15.44 -1.66 -11.15
N ALA A 145 14.41 -1.21 -10.44
CA ALA A 145 13.06 -1.73 -10.57
C ALA A 145 12.51 -1.50 -11.99
N GLN A 146 12.77 -0.34 -12.60
CA GLN A 146 12.38 0.01 -13.98
C GLN A 146 12.99 -0.92 -15.03
N GLN A 147 14.17 -1.47 -14.81
CA GLN A 147 14.76 -2.48 -15.72
C GLN A 147 13.94 -3.78 -15.74
N VAL A 148 13.16 -4.05 -14.71
CA VAL A 148 12.34 -5.28 -14.57
C VAL A 148 10.86 -5.02 -14.84
N PHE A 149 10.38 -3.84 -14.46
CA PHE A 149 9.02 -3.35 -14.68
C PHE A 149 9.09 -1.86 -14.99
N GLU A 150 9.07 -1.51 -16.28
CA GLU A 150 9.38 -0.17 -16.80
C GLU A 150 8.57 0.94 -16.14
N LYS A 151 7.27 0.73 -15.96
CA LYS A 151 6.37 1.70 -15.35
C LYS A 151 6.39 1.62 -13.81
N THR A 152 7.57 1.81 -13.23
CA THR A 152 7.79 1.87 -11.79
C THR A 152 8.22 3.28 -11.39
N ILE A 153 7.63 3.82 -10.32
CA ILE A 153 7.94 5.11 -9.73
C ILE A 153 8.14 4.93 -8.23
N SER A 154 9.18 5.50 -7.66
CA SER A 154 9.31 5.65 -6.20
C SER A 154 8.48 6.84 -5.73
N ALA A 155 7.60 6.61 -4.77
CA ALA A 155 6.78 7.66 -4.20
C ALA A 155 7.66 8.71 -3.52
N LYS A 156 7.29 9.97 -3.68
CA LYS A 156 7.93 11.12 -3.02
C LYS A 156 6.91 12.19 -2.71
N GLN A 157 7.22 13.02 -1.75
CA GLN A 157 6.33 14.13 -1.39
C GLN A 157 6.04 15.04 -2.59
N GLY A 158 4.78 15.38 -2.80
CA GLY A 158 4.34 16.21 -3.92
C GLY A 158 4.13 15.45 -5.24
N LEU A 159 4.35 14.12 -5.28
CA LEU A 159 4.01 13.32 -6.45
C LEU A 159 2.49 13.32 -6.66
N VAL A 160 2.07 13.67 -7.87
CA VAL A 160 0.67 13.60 -8.31
C VAL A 160 0.61 12.67 -9.51
N ILE A 161 -0.33 11.72 -9.48
CA ILE A 161 -0.56 10.76 -10.56
C ILE A 161 -2.02 10.90 -11.00
N TYR A 162 -2.23 11.00 -12.30
CA TYR A 162 -3.56 11.07 -12.90
C TYR A 162 -3.95 9.69 -13.45
N LEU A 163 -5.13 9.23 -13.08
CA LEU A 163 -5.74 7.98 -13.53
C LEU A 163 -6.54 8.16 -14.83
#